data_1c58eb561b1132de9e6d8336af8687fa
#
_entry.id   1c58eb561b1132de9e6d8336af8687fa
#
_cell.length_a   1.000
_cell.length_b   1.000
_cell.length_c   1.000
_cell.angle_alpha   90.00
_cell.angle_beta   90.00
_cell.angle_gamma   90.00
#
_symmetry.space_group_name_H-M   'P 1'
#
loop_
_entity.id
_entity.type
_entity.pdbx_description
1 polymer ?
#
loop_
_entity_poly.entity_id
_entity_poly.type
_entity_poly.pdbx_seq_one_letter_code
_entity_poly.pdbx_strand_id
1 'polypeptide(L)'
;EVDNRNDNGTVTNVQGINIEKQFMPSVADITGVDLKKYKLVQNGQFAFSGMQTGRDKCIRIALYREDKPIIISPAYTVFETKDTTVSPEYIMIWFSRMETDRHGWFMSDSSIRTNLDLDRFYEIEIPVPDEKMQKAIVDIYTVYTLRRNTNEQLKKQIKDICPILIRGSLEDGGEPNGEPA
;
A
#
# COMPACT_ATOMS: atom_id res chain seq x y z
N GLU A 1 14.43 -10.69 9.74
CA GLU A 1 14.66 -9.25 9.52
C GLU A 1 15.84 -9.03 8.59
N VAL A 2 15.77 -7.89 7.86
CA VAL A 2 16.84 -7.38 7.00
C VAL A 2 17.19 -5.97 7.49
N ASP A 3 18.45 -5.71 7.81
CA ASP A 3 18.93 -4.39 8.27
C ASP A 3 19.99 -3.83 7.31
N ASN A 4 19.72 -3.89 6.02
CA ASN A 4 20.57 -3.25 5.01
C ASN A 4 20.36 -1.74 5.07
N ARG A 5 21.47 -1.00 5.14
CA ARG A 5 21.42 0.47 5.23
C ARG A 5 21.97 1.13 3.98
N ASN A 6 21.57 2.35 3.77
CA ASN A 6 22.03 3.17 2.65
C ASN A 6 23.44 3.74 2.90
N ASP A 7 24.39 2.91 3.30
CA ASP A 7 25.72 3.34 3.77
C ASP A 7 26.46 4.22 2.77
N ASN A 8 26.26 3.95 1.48
CA ASN A 8 26.87 4.74 0.41
C ASN A 8 26.13 6.05 0.12
N GLY A 9 24.93 6.25 0.68
CA GLY A 9 24.11 7.44 0.44
C GLY A 9 23.61 7.58 -1.02
N THR A 10 23.64 6.51 -1.81
CA THR A 10 23.33 6.55 -3.24
C THR A 10 21.83 6.57 -3.53
N VAL A 11 21.02 6.03 -2.63
CA VAL A 11 19.57 6.02 -2.78
C VAL A 11 18.99 7.22 -2.06
N THR A 12 18.23 8.03 -2.79
CA THR A 12 17.62 9.27 -2.26
C THR A 12 16.09 9.22 -2.24
N ASN A 13 15.49 8.16 -2.81
CA ASN A 13 14.04 7.99 -2.85
C ASN A 13 13.53 7.55 -1.48
N VAL A 14 13.17 8.51 -0.63
CA VAL A 14 12.63 8.26 0.71
C VAL A 14 11.14 8.01 0.64
N GLN A 15 10.71 6.86 1.13
CA GLN A 15 9.30 6.49 1.18
C GLN A 15 8.83 6.16 2.59
N GLY A 16 7.51 6.19 2.78
CA GLY A 16 6.79 5.73 3.94
C GLY A 16 5.69 4.76 3.52
N ILE A 17 4.88 4.30 4.48
CA ILE A 17 3.74 3.40 4.23
C ILE A 17 2.46 4.13 4.63
N ASN A 18 1.47 4.15 3.71
CA ASN A 18 0.15 4.69 3.99
C ASN A 18 -0.78 3.65 4.66
N ILE A 19 -1.99 4.06 5.00
CA ILE A 19 -3.00 3.18 5.61
C ILE A 19 -3.57 2.16 4.63
N GLU A 20 -3.43 2.39 3.32
CA GLU A 20 -3.79 1.44 2.26
C GLU A 20 -2.70 0.38 2.04
N LYS A 21 -1.66 0.35 2.91
CA LYS A 21 -0.55 -0.62 2.84
C LYS A 21 0.26 -0.52 1.55
N GLN A 22 0.48 0.70 1.10
CA GLN A 22 1.27 1.01 -0.08
C GLN A 22 2.44 1.93 0.29
N PHE A 23 3.54 1.76 -0.42
CA PHE A 23 4.62 2.73 -0.35
C PHE A 23 4.20 4.05 -1.00
N MET A 24 4.58 5.16 -0.39
CA MET A 24 4.33 6.51 -0.87
C MET A 24 5.52 7.40 -0.58
N PRO A 25 5.74 8.47 -1.35
CA PRO A 25 6.76 9.45 -1.03
C PRO A 25 6.63 9.94 0.42
N SER A 26 7.74 10.02 1.13
CA SER A 26 7.74 10.50 2.51
C SER A 26 7.23 11.94 2.56
N VAL A 27 6.32 12.20 3.49
CA VAL A 27 5.82 13.56 3.78
C VAL A 27 6.68 14.27 4.85
N ALA A 28 7.65 13.57 5.43
CA ALA A 28 8.56 14.14 6.41
C ALA A 28 9.57 15.08 5.75
N ASP A 29 9.88 16.18 6.40
CA ASP A 29 11.00 17.02 5.99
C ASP A 29 12.31 16.27 6.24
N ILE A 30 13.03 15.98 5.17
CA ILE A 30 14.31 15.28 5.18
C ILE A 30 15.51 16.24 5.03
N THR A 31 15.28 17.55 5.08
CA THR A 31 16.33 18.56 4.96
C THR A 31 17.35 18.40 6.10
N GLY A 32 18.61 18.16 5.76
CA GLY A 32 19.68 17.97 6.74
C GLY A 32 19.68 16.61 7.45
N VAL A 33 18.81 15.69 7.07
CA VAL A 33 18.78 14.33 7.64
C VAL A 33 19.85 13.46 6.98
N ASP A 34 20.58 12.71 7.80
CA ASP A 34 21.57 11.74 7.32
C ASP A 34 20.86 10.48 6.74
N LEU A 35 20.71 10.47 5.43
CA LEU A 35 20.05 9.36 4.72
C LEU A 35 20.85 8.05 4.75
N LYS A 36 22.11 8.06 5.18
CA LYS A 36 22.91 6.83 5.35
C LYS A 36 22.38 5.92 6.46
N LYS A 37 21.65 6.49 7.41
CA LYS A 37 21.02 5.74 8.50
C LYS A 37 19.71 5.06 8.09
N TYR A 38 19.17 5.41 6.93
CA TYR A 38 17.91 4.84 6.44
C TYR A 38 18.11 3.41 5.97
N LYS A 39 17.07 2.60 6.13
CA LYS A 39 17.08 1.22 5.70
C LYS A 39 16.74 1.11 4.22
N LEU A 40 17.48 0.27 3.50
CA LEU A 40 17.18 -0.07 2.12
C LEU A 40 16.02 -1.08 2.07
N VAL A 41 15.13 -0.88 1.11
CA VAL A 41 14.07 -1.83 0.79
C VAL A 41 14.19 -2.20 -0.68
N GLN A 42 14.24 -3.50 -0.96
CA GLN A 42 14.38 -4.08 -2.29
C GLN A 42 13.14 -4.87 -2.67
N ASN A 43 13.04 -5.22 -3.95
CA ASN A 43 11.97 -6.05 -4.48
C ASN A 43 11.81 -7.34 -3.64
N GLY A 44 10.56 -7.70 -3.32
CA GLY A 44 10.22 -8.86 -2.50
C GLY A 44 10.32 -8.64 -0.98
N GLN A 45 10.79 -7.48 -0.54
CA GLN A 45 10.89 -7.16 0.89
C GLN A 45 9.66 -6.41 1.39
N PHE A 46 9.35 -6.64 2.65
CA PHE A 46 8.32 -5.93 3.39
C PHE A 46 8.93 -4.83 4.24
N ALA A 47 8.18 -3.77 4.42
CA ALA A 47 8.42 -2.82 5.49
C ALA A 47 7.19 -2.75 6.41
N PHE A 48 7.44 -2.68 7.71
CA PHE A 48 6.42 -2.68 8.76
C PHE A 48 6.66 -1.54 9.74
N SER A 49 5.58 -0.93 10.19
CA SER A 49 5.58 0.00 11.31
C SER A 49 4.43 -0.31 12.25
N GLY A 50 4.75 -0.66 13.48
CA GLY A 50 3.75 -0.85 14.53
C GLY A 50 3.18 0.43 15.11
N MET A 51 3.69 1.60 14.70
CA MET A 51 3.25 2.89 15.22
C MET A 51 1.79 3.17 14.84
N GLN A 52 1.00 3.58 15.84
CA GLN A 52 -0.38 4.04 15.66
C GLN A 52 -1.35 2.97 15.09
N THR A 53 -1.00 1.69 15.18
CA THR A 53 -1.84 0.59 14.69
C THR A 53 -3.25 0.64 15.28
N GLY A 54 -3.39 0.87 16.59
CA GLY A 54 -4.70 0.96 17.22
C GLY A 54 -5.47 2.23 16.85
N ARG A 55 -4.79 3.37 16.68
CA ARG A 55 -5.42 4.63 16.25
C ARG A 55 -5.97 4.52 14.83
N ASP A 56 -5.16 4.01 13.94
CA ASP A 56 -5.49 3.92 12.52
C ASP A 56 -6.31 2.64 12.21
N LYS A 57 -6.44 1.73 13.19
CA LYS A 57 -7.08 0.42 13.07
C LYS A 57 -6.55 -0.40 11.90
N CYS A 58 -5.27 -0.28 11.66
CA CYS A 58 -4.59 -0.84 10.50
C CYS A 58 -3.14 -1.15 10.84
N ILE A 59 -2.68 -2.35 10.48
CA ILE A 59 -1.27 -2.71 10.49
C ILE A 59 -0.60 -2.05 9.30
N ARG A 60 0.34 -1.14 9.53
CA ARG A 60 1.10 -0.51 8.47
C ARG A 60 2.21 -1.43 8.00
N ILE A 61 1.92 -2.19 6.96
CA ILE A 61 2.84 -3.09 6.28
C ILE A 61 2.67 -2.94 4.78
N ALA A 62 3.76 -3.02 4.02
CA ALA A 62 3.71 -3.00 2.56
C ALA A 62 4.80 -3.92 1.99
N LEU A 63 4.49 -4.56 0.87
CA LEU A 63 5.42 -5.36 0.07
C LEU A 63 5.95 -4.48 -1.08
N TYR A 64 7.27 -4.38 -1.20
CA TYR A 64 7.92 -3.64 -2.27
C TYR A 64 8.08 -4.50 -3.53
N ARG A 65 7.71 -3.96 -4.70
CA ARG A 65 7.63 -4.70 -5.96
C ARG A 65 8.42 -4.09 -7.12
N GLU A 66 9.07 -2.94 -6.87
CA GLU A 66 9.80 -2.24 -7.94
C GLU A 66 11.25 -2.70 -8.00
N ASP A 67 11.87 -2.57 -9.19
CA ASP A 67 13.26 -2.99 -9.40
C ASP A 67 14.28 -2.06 -8.72
N LYS A 68 13.96 -0.76 -8.64
CA LYS A 68 14.87 0.22 -8.05
C LYS A 68 14.67 0.28 -6.54
N PRO A 69 15.74 0.13 -5.74
CA PRO A 69 15.59 0.19 -4.30
C PRO A 69 15.14 1.57 -3.83
N ILE A 70 14.45 1.56 -2.69
CA ILE A 70 14.05 2.75 -1.96
C ILE A 70 14.69 2.76 -0.57
N ILE A 71 14.58 3.87 0.12
CA ILE A 71 14.95 3.96 1.53
C ILE A 71 13.76 4.37 2.39
N ILE A 72 13.75 3.81 3.60
CA ILE A 72 12.70 4.05 4.59
C ILE A 72 13.33 4.40 5.94
N SER A 73 12.62 5.19 6.74
CA SER A 73 13.12 5.61 8.06
C SER A 73 13.58 4.42 8.92
N PRO A 74 14.62 4.59 9.73
CA PRO A 74 15.08 3.56 10.68
C PRO A 74 14.01 3.05 11.65
N ALA A 75 12.92 3.81 11.84
CA ALA A 75 11.80 3.42 12.69
C ALA A 75 10.95 2.26 12.12
N TYR A 76 11.13 1.96 10.85
CA TYR A 76 10.48 0.80 10.23
C TYR A 76 11.31 -0.46 10.40
N THR A 77 10.65 -1.60 10.47
CA THR A 77 11.29 -2.91 10.35
C THR A 77 11.18 -3.39 8.91
N VAL A 78 12.30 -3.83 8.34
CA VAL A 78 12.34 -4.45 7.01
C VAL A 78 12.56 -5.95 7.18
N PHE A 79 11.82 -6.76 6.45
CA PHE A 79 11.97 -8.22 6.48
C PHE A 79 11.58 -8.84 5.13
N GLU A 80 11.94 -10.08 4.96
CA GLU A 80 11.61 -10.89 3.78
C GLU A 80 11.18 -12.29 4.20
N THR A 81 10.57 -13.04 3.28
CA THR A 81 10.26 -14.45 3.53
C THR A 81 11.57 -15.25 3.57
N LYS A 82 11.74 -16.02 4.64
CA LYS A 82 12.92 -16.88 4.80
C LYS A 82 12.83 -18.13 3.93
N ASP A 83 11.62 -18.66 3.77
CA ASP A 83 11.33 -19.84 2.99
C ASP A 83 10.89 -19.44 1.58
N THR A 84 11.59 -19.94 0.58
CA THR A 84 11.33 -19.66 -0.84
C THR A 84 10.02 -20.27 -1.35
N THR A 85 9.46 -21.23 -0.61
CA THR A 85 8.14 -21.82 -0.92
C THR A 85 6.96 -20.93 -0.49
N VAL A 86 7.26 -19.88 0.28
CA VAL A 86 6.25 -18.94 0.77
C VAL A 86 6.26 -17.67 -0.09
N SER A 87 5.20 -17.47 -0.84
CA SER A 87 5.03 -16.28 -1.68
C SER A 87 4.87 -15.00 -0.85
N PRO A 88 5.71 -13.97 -1.07
CA PRO A 88 5.52 -12.66 -0.44
C PRO A 88 4.17 -12.05 -0.77
N GLU A 89 3.68 -12.23 -1.99
CA GLU A 89 2.36 -11.74 -2.42
C GLU A 89 1.24 -12.38 -1.63
N TYR A 90 1.34 -13.70 -1.37
CA TYR A 90 0.37 -14.41 -0.54
C TYR A 90 0.33 -13.83 0.89
N ILE A 91 1.51 -13.62 1.50
CA ILE A 91 1.62 -12.99 2.82
C ILE A 91 1.00 -11.58 2.80
N MET A 92 1.26 -10.79 1.77
CA MET A 92 0.69 -9.43 1.66
C MET A 92 -0.84 -9.47 1.53
N ILE A 93 -1.41 -10.44 0.81
CA ILE A 93 -2.85 -10.66 0.73
C ILE A 93 -3.43 -10.94 2.12
N TRP A 94 -2.76 -11.77 2.92
CA TRP A 94 -3.18 -12.05 4.29
C TRP A 94 -3.24 -10.79 5.13
N PHE A 95 -2.20 -9.95 5.08
CA PHE A 95 -2.18 -8.67 5.79
C PHE A 95 -3.15 -7.62 5.22
N SER A 96 -3.66 -7.81 4.01
CA SER A 96 -4.68 -6.92 3.43
C SER A 96 -6.10 -7.17 3.93
N ARG A 97 -6.30 -8.20 4.74
CA ARG A 97 -7.59 -8.56 5.31
C ARG A 97 -7.94 -7.68 6.50
N MET A 98 -9.21 -7.31 6.59
CA MET A 98 -9.73 -6.52 7.70
C MET A 98 -9.63 -7.28 9.05
N GLU A 99 -9.75 -8.61 9.03
CA GLU A 99 -9.58 -9.44 10.23
C GLU A 99 -8.18 -9.35 10.79
N THR A 100 -7.16 -9.32 9.93
CA THR A 100 -5.76 -9.17 10.36
C THR A 100 -5.52 -7.80 10.97
N ASP A 101 -6.13 -6.75 10.43
CA ASP A 101 -6.07 -5.41 11.01
C ASP A 101 -6.75 -5.34 12.38
N ARG A 102 -7.91 -5.98 12.51
CA ARG A 102 -8.62 -6.08 13.81
C ARG A 102 -7.79 -6.84 14.84
N HIS A 103 -7.13 -7.92 14.42
CA HIS A 103 -6.24 -8.68 15.29
C HIS A 103 -5.04 -7.83 15.73
N GLY A 104 -4.38 -7.13 14.82
CA GLY A 104 -3.29 -6.21 15.14
C GLY A 104 -3.72 -5.09 16.08
N TRP A 105 -4.92 -4.55 15.90
CA TRP A 105 -5.49 -3.60 16.84
C TRP A 105 -5.69 -4.21 18.24
N PHE A 106 -6.23 -5.40 18.34
CA PHE A 106 -6.42 -6.11 19.60
C PHE A 106 -5.08 -6.37 20.32
N MET A 107 -4.03 -6.70 19.57
CA MET A 107 -2.69 -6.94 20.08
C MET A 107 -1.91 -5.66 20.40
N SER A 108 -2.39 -4.49 19.99
CA SER A 108 -1.73 -3.22 20.27
C SER A 108 -1.71 -2.91 21.76
N ASP A 109 -0.71 -2.14 22.18
CA ASP A 109 -0.64 -1.65 23.54
C ASP A 109 -1.79 -0.66 23.86
N SER A 110 -2.04 -0.44 25.15
CA SER A 110 -3.04 0.52 25.61
C SER A 110 -2.50 1.94 25.76
N SER A 111 -1.34 2.25 25.18
CA SER A 111 -0.76 3.59 25.21
C SER A 111 -1.58 4.57 24.36
N ILE A 112 -1.35 5.87 24.57
CA ILE A 112 -1.99 6.94 23.77
C ILE A 112 -1.69 6.76 22.25
N ARG A 113 -0.54 6.19 21.91
CA ARG A 113 -0.13 5.95 20.51
C ARG A 113 -0.64 4.62 19.95
N THR A 114 -1.04 3.69 20.82
CA THR A 114 -1.58 2.37 20.48
C THR A 114 -0.69 1.64 19.47
N ASN A 115 0.53 1.33 19.88
CA ASN A 115 1.52 0.70 19.02
C ASN A 115 1.38 -0.83 19.07
N LEU A 116 1.64 -1.47 17.95
CA LEU A 116 1.83 -2.91 17.86
C LEU A 116 3.32 -3.21 17.94
N ASP A 117 3.77 -3.79 19.06
CA ASP A 117 5.17 -4.18 19.23
C ASP A 117 5.58 -5.24 18.23
N LEU A 118 6.87 -5.23 17.87
CA LEU A 118 7.42 -6.16 16.89
C LEU A 118 7.30 -7.62 17.35
N ASP A 119 7.51 -7.89 18.63
CA ASP A 119 7.37 -9.24 19.19
C ASP A 119 5.95 -9.76 19.04
N ARG A 120 4.94 -8.94 19.34
CA ARG A 120 3.54 -9.29 19.14
C ARG A 120 3.18 -9.41 17.65
N PHE A 121 3.79 -8.60 16.80
CA PHE A 121 3.62 -8.73 15.36
C PHE A 121 4.10 -10.11 14.87
N TYR A 122 5.18 -10.63 15.43
CA TYR A 122 5.70 -11.96 15.08
C TYR A 122 4.87 -13.11 15.64
N GLU A 123 3.99 -12.87 16.60
CA GLU A 123 3.01 -13.86 17.09
C GLU A 123 1.84 -14.07 16.11
N ILE A 124 1.72 -13.25 15.08
CA ILE A 124 0.63 -13.39 14.09
C ILE A 124 0.90 -14.63 13.24
N GLU A 125 0.11 -15.66 13.46
CA GLU A 125 0.18 -16.89 12.68
C GLU A 125 -0.55 -16.74 11.34
N ILE A 126 0.12 -17.16 10.27
CA ILE A 126 -0.42 -17.15 8.92
C ILE A 126 -0.45 -18.60 8.41
N PRO A 127 -1.63 -19.16 8.07
CA PRO A 127 -1.70 -20.48 7.46
C PRO A 127 -1.10 -20.42 6.06
N VAL A 128 -0.09 -21.24 5.82
CA VAL A 128 0.62 -21.32 4.54
C VAL A 128 0.20 -22.60 3.83
N PRO A 129 -0.66 -22.54 2.79
CA PRO A 129 -1.00 -23.71 1.97
C PRO A 129 0.17 -24.04 1.02
N ASP A 130 0.01 -25.11 0.25
CA ASP A 130 0.99 -25.47 -0.77
C ASP A 130 1.16 -24.36 -1.84
N GLU A 131 2.28 -24.39 -2.54
CA GLU A 131 2.63 -23.36 -3.54
C GLU A 131 1.56 -23.18 -4.63
N LYS A 132 0.93 -24.29 -5.06
CA LYS A 132 -0.10 -24.24 -6.09
C LYS A 132 -1.32 -23.48 -5.60
N MET A 133 -1.71 -23.68 -4.37
CA MET A 133 -2.83 -22.97 -3.75
C MET A 133 -2.49 -21.51 -3.50
N GLN A 134 -1.27 -21.20 -3.00
CA GLN A 134 -0.80 -19.82 -2.85
C GLN A 134 -0.87 -19.08 -4.18
N LYS A 135 -0.33 -19.68 -5.25
CA LYS A 135 -0.36 -19.10 -6.60
C LYS A 135 -1.79 -18.83 -7.08
N ALA A 136 -2.69 -19.78 -6.92
CA ALA A 136 -4.09 -19.61 -7.31
C ALA A 136 -4.75 -18.44 -6.58
N ILE A 137 -4.50 -18.29 -5.28
CA ILE A 137 -5.01 -17.18 -4.47
C ILE A 137 -4.44 -15.85 -4.96
N VAL A 138 -3.14 -15.79 -5.21
CA VAL A 138 -2.46 -14.58 -5.71
C VAL A 138 -3.01 -14.18 -7.09
N ASP A 139 -3.18 -15.13 -8.00
CA ASP A 139 -3.70 -14.88 -9.34
C ASP A 139 -5.14 -14.30 -9.29
N ILE A 140 -6.00 -14.88 -8.48
CA ILE A 140 -7.40 -14.41 -8.28
C ILE A 140 -7.38 -12.99 -7.68
N TYR A 141 -6.60 -12.77 -6.64
CA TYR A 141 -6.53 -11.47 -5.96
C TYR A 141 -5.97 -10.37 -6.88
N THR A 142 -4.98 -10.72 -7.69
CA THR A 142 -4.40 -9.80 -8.67
C THR A 142 -5.44 -9.36 -9.70
N VAL A 143 -6.20 -10.31 -10.27
CA VAL A 143 -7.28 -10.00 -11.21
C VAL A 143 -8.38 -9.17 -10.55
N TYR A 144 -8.76 -9.51 -9.32
CA TYR A 144 -9.75 -8.75 -8.55
C TYR A 144 -9.29 -7.29 -8.35
N THR A 145 -8.06 -7.10 -7.91
CA THR A 145 -7.50 -5.76 -7.64
C THR A 145 -7.40 -4.94 -8.92
N LEU A 146 -6.94 -5.56 -10.02
CA LEU A 146 -6.87 -4.90 -11.32
C LEU A 146 -8.25 -4.43 -11.78
N ARG A 147 -9.26 -5.30 -11.73
CA ARG A 147 -10.64 -4.97 -12.10
C ARG A 147 -11.23 -3.87 -11.24
N ARG A 148 -10.99 -3.91 -9.94
CA ARG A 148 -11.42 -2.87 -9.00
C ARG A 148 -10.82 -1.53 -9.37
N ASN A 149 -9.51 -1.46 -9.56
CA ASN A 149 -8.81 -0.22 -9.91
C ASN A 149 -9.29 0.34 -11.27
N THR A 150 -9.45 -0.52 -12.28
CA THR A 150 -10.01 -0.13 -13.57
C THR A 150 -11.43 0.43 -13.42
N ASN A 151 -12.27 -0.20 -12.63
CA ASN A 151 -13.63 0.26 -12.39
C ASN A 151 -13.65 1.65 -11.71
N GLU A 152 -12.80 1.89 -10.72
CA GLU A 152 -12.70 3.20 -10.07
C GLU A 152 -12.18 4.28 -11.04
N GLN A 153 -11.22 3.95 -11.89
CA GLN A 153 -10.74 4.87 -12.94
C GLN A 153 -11.86 5.21 -13.94
N LEU A 154 -12.60 4.21 -14.41
CA LEU A 154 -13.72 4.41 -15.32
C LEU A 154 -14.84 5.27 -14.68
N LYS A 155 -15.18 5.01 -13.43
CA LYS A 155 -16.16 5.84 -12.70
C LYS A 155 -15.70 7.30 -12.63
N LYS A 156 -14.42 7.53 -12.37
CA LYS A 156 -13.85 8.89 -12.34
C LYS A 156 -13.96 9.54 -13.73
N GLN A 157 -13.56 8.85 -14.79
CA GLN A 157 -13.65 9.36 -16.15
C GLN A 157 -15.09 9.70 -16.56
N ILE A 158 -16.05 8.82 -16.25
CA ILE A 158 -17.47 9.08 -16.51
C ILE A 158 -17.91 10.34 -15.78
N LYS A 159 -17.57 10.48 -14.49
CA LYS A 159 -17.91 11.67 -13.70
C LYS A 159 -17.32 12.95 -14.31
N ASP A 160 -16.11 12.89 -14.85
CA ASP A 160 -15.44 14.04 -15.45
C ASP A 160 -16.05 14.42 -16.83
N ILE A 161 -16.53 13.42 -17.58
CA ILE A 161 -17.11 13.61 -18.94
C ILE A 161 -18.59 14.04 -18.88
N CYS A 162 -19.38 13.55 -17.94
CA CYS A 162 -20.82 13.85 -17.84
C CYS A 162 -21.18 15.34 -17.89
N PRO A 163 -20.51 16.25 -17.19
CA PRO A 163 -20.80 17.68 -17.28
C PRO A 163 -20.55 18.26 -18.66
N ILE A 164 -19.55 17.76 -19.39
CA ILE A 164 -19.20 18.20 -20.74
C ILE A 164 -20.29 17.77 -21.74
N LEU A 165 -20.74 16.50 -21.63
CA LEU A 165 -21.80 15.98 -22.50
C LEU A 165 -23.13 16.68 -22.28
N ILE A 166 -23.48 16.97 -21.01
CA ILE A 166 -24.71 17.69 -20.68
C ILE A 166 -24.67 19.11 -21.25
N ARG A 167 -23.53 19.81 -21.12
CA ARG A 167 -23.38 21.17 -21.68
C ARG A 167 -23.51 21.17 -23.20
N GLY A 168 -22.80 20.26 -23.89
CA GLY A 168 -22.86 20.13 -25.34
C GLY A 168 -24.27 19.85 -25.84
N SER A 169 -25.01 18.95 -25.17
CA SER A 169 -26.41 18.67 -25.58
C SER A 169 -27.40 19.81 -25.35
N LEU A 170 -27.08 20.71 -24.44
CA LEU A 170 -27.91 21.92 -24.22
C LEU A 170 -27.60 23.05 -25.23
N GLU A 171 -26.35 23.12 -25.70
CA GLU A 171 -25.91 24.10 -26.72
C GLU A 171 -26.42 23.72 -28.12
N ASP A 172 -26.42 22.42 -28.47
CA ASP A 172 -26.94 21.92 -29.76
C ASP A 172 -28.48 21.95 -29.86
N GLY A 173 -29.20 22.07 -28.75
CA GLY A 173 -30.66 22.12 -28.69
C GLY A 173 -31.27 23.50 -28.90
N GLY A 174 -30.47 24.54 -29.17
CA GLY A 174 -30.87 25.94 -29.15
C GLY A 174 -30.96 26.67 -30.50
N GLU A 175 -31.28 26.03 -31.62
CA GLU A 175 -31.72 26.76 -32.82
C GLU A 175 -33.24 26.86 -32.82
N PRO A 176 -33.81 28.05 -32.63
CA PRO A 176 -35.22 28.26 -32.95
C PRO A 176 -35.36 28.34 -34.48
N ASN A 177 -36.07 27.37 -35.06
CA ASN A 177 -36.60 27.50 -36.41
C ASN A 177 -37.33 28.84 -36.56
N GLY A 178 -36.63 29.84 -37.11
CA GLY A 178 -37.25 31.09 -37.60
C GLY A 178 -37.97 30.77 -38.89
N GLU A 179 -39.29 30.70 -38.85
CA GLU A 179 -40.12 30.83 -40.05
C GLU A 179 -40.00 32.25 -40.58
N PRO A 180 -39.76 32.45 -41.90
CA PRO A 180 -39.92 33.76 -42.52
C PRO A 180 -41.40 33.99 -42.87
N ALA A 181 -41.90 35.14 -42.52
CA ALA A 181 -43.18 35.68 -42.91
C ALA A 181 -43.23 36.07 -44.41
#